data_8b2bffdb2c03b74e017bbee24c87f213
#
_entry.id   8b2bffdb2c03b74e017bbee24c87f213
#
_cell.length_a   1.000
_cell.length_b   1.000
_cell.length_c   1.000
_cell.angle_alpha   90.00
_cell.angle_beta   90.00
_cell.angle_gamma   90.00
#
_symmetry.space_group_name_H-M   'P 1'
#
loop_
_entity.id
_entity.type
_entity.pdbx_description
1 polymer ?
#
loop_
_entity_poly.entity_id
_entity_poly.type
_entity_poly.pdbx_seq_one_letter_code
_entity_poly.pdbx_strand_id
1 'polypeptide(L)'
;GIMTTVHAYTGDQMILDGPQRKGDLRRARAGAQNIVPNSTGAAKAIGLVIPELNGKLIGSAQRVPVPTGHHSGCCRQGQGRHQGVHQRCNEGCCF
;
A
#
# COMPACT_ATOMS: atom_id res chain seq x y z
N GLY A 1 9.03 1.44 10.11
CA GLY A 1 7.62 1.81 9.88
C GLY A 1 6.93 0.88 8.90
N ILE A 2 5.63 0.90 8.93
CA ILE A 2 4.78 0.15 7.98
C ILE A 2 3.97 1.18 7.21
N MET A 3 4.03 1.08 5.88
CA MET A 3 3.22 1.90 4.99
C MET A 3 2.22 1.00 4.26
N THR A 4 0.96 1.36 4.32
CA THR A 4 -0.10 0.66 3.59
C THR A 4 -0.75 1.62 2.60
N THR A 5 -0.84 1.19 1.35
CA THR A 5 -1.52 1.93 0.29
C THR A 5 -2.81 1.20 -0.07
N VAL A 6 -3.93 1.89 0.03
CA VAL A 6 -5.22 1.46 -0.53
C VAL A 6 -5.41 2.17 -1.86
N HIS A 7 -5.50 1.43 -2.94
CA HIS A 7 -5.43 1.99 -4.29
C HIS A 7 -6.53 1.42 -5.18
N ALA A 8 -7.04 2.21 -6.10
CA ALA A 8 -7.94 1.73 -7.14
C ALA A 8 -7.30 0.60 -7.95
N TYR A 9 -8.11 -0.26 -8.56
CA TYR A 9 -7.59 -1.23 -9.51
C TYR A 9 -6.94 -0.53 -10.72
N THR A 10 -6.02 -1.22 -11.36
CA THR A 10 -5.29 -0.68 -12.52
C THR A 10 -5.23 -1.71 -13.64
N GLY A 11 -4.96 -1.24 -14.87
CA GLY A 11 -4.95 -2.08 -16.06
C GLY A 11 -3.92 -3.22 -16.03
N ASP A 12 -2.85 -3.10 -15.25
CA ASP A 12 -1.85 -4.16 -15.12
C ASP A 12 -2.37 -5.42 -14.40
N GLN A 13 -3.48 -5.31 -13.67
CA GLN A 13 -4.15 -6.44 -13.04
C GLN A 13 -4.92 -7.31 -14.05
N MET A 14 -5.22 -6.79 -15.24
CA MET A 14 -5.97 -7.49 -16.28
C MET A 14 -7.36 -7.98 -15.81
N ILE A 15 -8.09 -7.12 -15.13
CA ILE A 15 -9.41 -7.48 -14.57
C ILE A 15 -10.44 -7.72 -15.67
N LEU A 16 -10.35 -6.97 -16.77
CA LEU A 16 -11.32 -7.02 -17.85
C LEU A 16 -11.05 -8.19 -18.81
N ASP A 17 -9.81 -8.32 -19.28
CA ASP A 17 -9.44 -9.27 -20.32
C ASP A 17 -8.20 -10.08 -19.98
N GLY A 18 -8.34 -11.37 -19.89
CA GLY A 18 -7.25 -12.32 -19.77
C GLY A 18 -6.63 -12.44 -18.37
N PRO A 19 -5.68 -13.35 -18.22
CA PRO A 19 -4.99 -13.57 -16.97
C PRO A 19 -3.97 -12.45 -16.68
N GLN A 20 -3.64 -12.28 -15.41
CA GLN A 20 -2.63 -11.33 -14.97
C GLN A 20 -1.26 -11.67 -15.62
N ARG A 21 -0.63 -10.69 -16.27
CA ARG A 21 0.55 -10.88 -17.12
C ARG A 21 1.84 -11.24 -16.37
N LYS A 22 1.94 -10.92 -15.07
CA LYS A 22 3.14 -11.13 -14.27
C LYS A 22 3.09 -12.42 -13.42
N GLY A 23 2.10 -13.28 -13.66
CA GLY A 23 2.00 -14.57 -13.01
C GLY A 23 1.43 -14.57 -11.59
N ASP A 24 1.27 -13.44 -10.94
CA ASP A 24 0.63 -13.36 -9.62
C ASP A 24 -0.89 -13.22 -9.75
N LEU A 25 -1.56 -14.37 -9.86
CA LEU A 25 -3.01 -14.44 -10.06
C LEU A 25 -3.82 -13.84 -8.89
N ARG A 26 -3.22 -13.66 -7.72
CA ARG A 26 -3.89 -13.02 -6.57
C ARG A 26 -4.27 -11.58 -6.88
N ARG A 27 -3.46 -10.89 -7.69
CA ARG A 27 -3.67 -9.50 -8.07
C ARG A 27 -4.92 -9.26 -8.91
N ALA A 28 -5.39 -10.29 -9.62
CA ALA A 28 -6.54 -10.19 -10.51
C ALA A 28 -7.78 -10.91 -9.96
N ARG A 29 -7.62 -11.79 -8.95
CA ARG A 29 -8.69 -12.67 -8.47
C ARG A 29 -9.88 -11.86 -7.94
N ALA A 30 -11.00 -11.92 -8.68
CA ALA A 30 -12.21 -11.17 -8.39
C ALA A 30 -11.93 -9.68 -8.12
N GLY A 31 -10.95 -9.11 -8.80
CA GLY A 31 -10.43 -7.76 -8.52
C GLY A 31 -11.46 -6.65 -8.62
N ALA A 32 -12.55 -6.86 -9.38
CA ALA A 32 -13.67 -5.93 -9.47
C ALA A 32 -14.63 -5.99 -8.27
N GLN A 33 -14.47 -6.97 -7.38
CA GLN A 33 -15.35 -7.20 -6.24
C GLN A 33 -14.59 -7.50 -4.95
N ASN A 34 -13.26 -7.39 -4.98
CA ASN A 34 -12.43 -7.86 -3.88
C ASN A 34 -11.32 -6.88 -3.53
N ILE A 35 -10.82 -6.98 -2.30
CA ILE A 35 -9.57 -6.34 -1.89
C ILE A 35 -8.44 -7.31 -2.19
N VAL A 36 -7.56 -6.95 -3.09
CA VAL A 36 -6.49 -7.84 -3.53
C VAL A 36 -5.11 -7.31 -3.15
N PRO A 37 -4.22 -8.17 -2.62
CA PRO A 37 -2.88 -7.77 -2.25
C PRO A 37 -2.05 -7.42 -3.47
N ASN A 38 -1.16 -6.46 -3.31
CA ASN A 38 -0.26 -6.01 -4.37
C ASN A 38 1.10 -5.65 -3.80
N SER A 39 2.13 -5.72 -4.64
CA SER A 39 3.41 -5.16 -4.30
C SER A 39 3.38 -3.64 -4.49
N THR A 40 4.18 -2.94 -3.72
CA THR A 40 4.39 -1.50 -3.89
C THR A 40 5.88 -1.16 -3.87
N GLY A 41 6.29 -0.30 -4.78
CA GLY A 41 7.63 0.28 -4.79
C GLY A 41 7.75 1.54 -3.94
N ALA A 42 6.65 2.02 -3.36
CA ALA A 42 6.62 3.31 -2.68
C ALA A 42 7.59 3.38 -1.48
N ALA A 43 7.69 2.31 -0.67
CA ALA A 43 8.63 2.28 0.45
C ALA A 43 10.10 2.38 -0.02
N LYS A 44 10.44 1.80 -1.17
CA LYS A 44 11.77 1.93 -1.77
C LYS A 44 11.99 3.34 -2.32
N ALA A 45 10.97 3.92 -2.95
CA ALA A 45 11.05 5.28 -3.49
C ALA A 45 11.27 6.32 -2.39
N ILE A 46 10.62 6.16 -1.23
CA ILE A 46 10.87 7.02 -0.05
C ILE A 46 12.32 6.94 0.38
N GLY A 47 12.93 5.76 0.40
CA GLY A 47 14.35 5.57 0.75
C GLY A 47 15.32 6.25 -0.22
N LEU A 48 14.91 6.52 -1.47
CA LEU A 48 15.71 7.30 -2.42
C LEU A 48 15.67 8.80 -2.12
N VAL A 49 14.53 9.31 -1.66
CA VAL A 49 14.34 10.73 -1.35
C VAL A 49 14.84 11.06 0.07
N ILE A 50 14.64 10.15 1.00
CA ILE A 50 15.05 10.28 2.41
C ILE A 50 15.93 9.09 2.77
N PRO A 51 17.26 9.19 2.58
CA PRO A 51 18.18 8.07 2.76
C PRO A 51 18.17 7.45 4.16
N GLU A 52 17.86 8.24 5.19
CA GLU A 52 17.78 7.77 6.58
C GLU A 52 16.67 6.73 6.80
N LEU A 53 15.68 6.68 5.91
CA LEU A 53 14.56 5.73 5.95
C LEU A 53 14.82 4.47 5.12
N ASN A 54 15.93 4.39 4.43
CA ASN A 54 16.27 3.23 3.61
C ASN A 54 16.32 1.96 4.49
N GLY A 55 15.58 0.94 4.07
CA GLY A 55 15.47 -0.33 4.81
C GLY A 55 14.64 -0.28 6.10
N LYS A 56 14.13 0.89 6.49
CA LYS A 56 13.33 1.05 7.72
C LYS A 56 11.81 1.04 7.48
N LEU A 57 11.39 0.95 6.22
CA LEU A 57 9.98 0.94 5.82
C LEU A 57 9.61 -0.38 5.13
N ILE A 58 8.49 -0.94 5.55
CA ILE A 58 7.84 -2.06 4.88
C ILE A 58 6.59 -1.51 4.18
N GLY A 59 6.48 -1.76 2.87
CA GLY A 59 5.35 -1.32 2.07
C GLY A 59 4.38 -2.47 1.78
N SER A 60 3.11 -2.22 1.99
CA SER A 60 1.99 -3.08 1.61
C SER A 60 1.02 -2.31 0.73
N ALA A 61 0.44 -2.95 -0.27
CA ALA A 61 -0.58 -2.36 -1.10
C ALA A 61 -1.82 -3.24 -1.18
N GLN A 62 -2.98 -2.59 -1.14
CA GLN A 62 -4.27 -3.21 -1.30
C GLN A 62 -4.98 -2.54 -2.49
N ARG A 63 -5.33 -3.32 -3.50
CA ARG A 63 -6.18 -2.84 -4.60
C ARG A 63 -7.63 -3.07 -4.24
N VAL A 64 -8.44 -2.03 -4.41
CA VAL A 64 -9.87 -2.02 -4.07
C VAL A 64 -10.71 -1.77 -5.33
N PRO A 65 -11.97 -2.25 -5.37
CA PRO A 65 -12.81 -2.18 -6.55
C PRO A 65 -13.46 -0.78 -6.71
N VAL A 66 -12.61 0.22 -6.82
CA VAL A 66 -13.01 1.59 -7.15
C VAL A 66 -12.31 2.04 -8.42
N PRO A 67 -12.94 2.85 -9.26
CA PRO A 67 -12.38 3.24 -10.55
C PRO A 67 -11.20 4.22 -10.41
N THR A 68 -11.19 5.04 -9.38
CA THR A 68 -10.16 6.08 -9.18
C THR A 68 -9.83 6.26 -7.71
N GLY A 69 -8.68 6.89 -7.46
CA GLY A 69 -8.25 7.27 -6.13
C GLY A 69 -7.26 6.32 -5.48
N HIS A 70 -6.56 6.85 -4.51
CA HIS A 70 -5.73 6.06 -3.61
C HIS A 70 -5.65 6.75 -2.24
N HIS A 71 -5.42 5.93 -1.23
CA HIS A 71 -5.15 6.38 0.13
C HIS A 71 -3.90 5.67 0.64
N SER A 72 -3.00 6.40 1.27
CA SER A 72 -1.80 5.83 1.88
C SER A 72 -1.73 6.22 3.34
N GLY A 73 -1.54 5.24 4.18
CA GLY A 73 -1.29 5.43 5.60
C GLY A 73 0.10 4.93 5.98
N CYS A 74 0.76 5.63 6.88
CA CYS A 74 2.04 5.23 7.42
C CYS A 74 1.97 5.11 8.94
N CYS A 75 2.34 3.95 9.47
CA CYS A 75 2.48 3.73 10.90
C CYS A 75 3.95 3.68 11.28
N ARG A 76 4.35 4.53 12.21
CA ARG A 76 5.67 4.51 12.81
C ARG A 76 5.63 3.73 14.13
N GLN A 77 6.45 2.70 14.24
CA GLN A 77 6.69 2.05 15.52
C GLN A 77 7.75 2.86 16.27
N GLY A 78 7.34 3.57 17.30
CA GLY A 78 8.26 4.25 18.19
C GLY A 78 8.98 3.25 19.09
N GLN A 79 10.29 3.39 19.27
CA GLN A 79 10.97 2.80 20.43
C GLN A 79 10.57 3.59 21.66
N GLY A 80 9.89 2.97 22.57
CA GLY A 80 9.61 3.56 23.88
C GLY A 80 8.11 3.56 24.23
N ARG A 81 7.85 2.95 25.36
CA ARG A 81 6.59 2.98 26.12
C ARG A 81 5.67 4.12 25.69
N HIS A 82 4.46 3.83 25.18
CA HIS A 82 3.29 4.49 25.71
C HIS A 82 2.01 4.07 25.01
N GLN A 83 1.03 3.78 25.82
CA GLN A 83 -0.39 3.83 25.54
C GLN A 83 -0.72 5.13 24.78
N GLY A 84 -1.29 5.02 23.59
CA GLY A 84 -1.72 6.19 22.85
C GLY A 84 -1.34 6.25 21.37
N VAL A 85 -0.67 5.24 20.83
CA VAL A 85 -0.19 5.25 19.44
C VAL A 85 -1.33 5.12 18.41
N HIS A 86 -2.49 4.61 18.80
CA HIS A 86 -3.63 4.45 17.88
C HIS A 86 -4.27 5.77 17.43
N GLN A 87 -4.08 6.85 18.17
CA GLN A 87 -4.74 8.13 17.87
C GLN A 87 -3.90 9.07 16.98
N ARG A 88 -2.59 8.86 16.89
CA ARG A 88 -1.72 9.74 16.12
C ARG A 88 -1.45 9.31 14.67
N CYS A 89 -1.84 8.11 14.29
CA CYS A 89 -1.75 7.69 12.88
C CYS A 89 -2.80 8.35 11.99
N ASN A 90 -3.84 8.97 12.58
CA ASN A 90 -4.95 9.56 11.83
C ASN A 90 -4.78 11.06 11.54
N GLU A 91 -3.84 11.74 12.16
CA GLU A 91 -3.77 13.21 12.08
C GLU A 91 -2.55 13.76 11.32
N GLY A 92 -1.67 12.93 10.78
CA GLY A 92 -0.40 13.45 10.28
C GLY A 92 0.13 12.95 8.95
N CYS A 93 -0.54 12.03 8.26
CA CYS A 93 -0.04 11.48 7.01
C CYS A 93 -1.16 11.34 5.96
N CYS A 94 -1.82 12.45 5.65
CA CYS A 94 -2.55 12.60 4.39
C CYS A 94 -1.67 13.39 3.43
N PHE A 95 -1.11 12.74 2.44
CA PHE A 95 -0.60 13.35 1.23
C PHE A 95 -1.55 13.04 0.09
#